data_0f64506419d9230a845bfbcc6268e528
#
_entry.id   0f64506419d9230a845bfbcc6268e528
#
_cell.length_a   1.000
_cell.length_b   1.000
_cell.length_c   1.000
_cell.angle_alpha   90.00
_cell.angle_beta   90.00
_cell.angle_gamma   90.00
#
_symmetry.space_group_name_H-M   'P 1'
#
loop_
_entity.id
_entity.type
_entity.pdbx_description
1 polymer ?
#
loop_
_entity_poly.entity_id
_entity_poly.type
_entity_poly.pdbx_seq_one_letter_code
_entity_poly.pdbx_strand_id
1 'polypeptide(L)'
;MAGARLAASARDNPRVSPPSEPLVLPPGQALTAKFPLVGEQAAAPGWNADSCRIAISGCVARPLSLSYAELLARPAQERIVDIHCVTGWSRRALRLRGWPLAEVLAQAGVQDEARYVRFIAHSTRAHDTSLPLGLALADTWLVHEIDGQPLSPEHGGPLRTVTPGRYFYKSLKWLAAIELLAVDWPGYWERVSAYHNEADFRLEQRFDETRISSPERVAQFRNAADFAAFRDTVLLKARLGGWQPRTQDLSGIQAKACSFRKALLAGVSLRGANLSLSNLEGADLRGADFTGADLEGASFAGADLRGARMVDVALSATRFFRAFANGQRLAAQVEGLVIGNAAGLLESQAEFLHEAGII
;
A
#
# COMPACT_ATOMS: atom_id res chain seq x y z
N MET A 1 17.60 60.94 -36.11
CA MET A 1 16.54 60.48 -35.17
C MET A 1 16.40 58.99 -35.28
N ALA A 2 17.06 58.25 -34.41
CA ALA A 2 17.10 56.78 -34.41
C ALA A 2 16.20 56.28 -33.29
N GLY A 3 15.12 55.55 -33.66
CA GLY A 3 14.21 54.91 -32.73
C GLY A 3 14.75 53.57 -32.28
N ALA A 4 15.11 53.45 -31.02
CA ALA A 4 15.50 52.17 -30.40
C ALA A 4 14.27 51.35 -30.07
N ARG A 5 14.16 50.15 -30.68
CA ARG A 5 13.21 49.10 -30.28
C ARG A 5 13.80 48.31 -29.11
N LEU A 6 13.14 48.37 -27.97
CA LEU A 6 13.42 47.50 -26.84
C LEU A 6 12.90 46.09 -27.15
N ALA A 7 13.81 45.15 -27.26
CA ALA A 7 13.50 43.72 -27.31
C ALA A 7 13.16 43.23 -25.89
N ALA A 8 11.97 42.67 -25.71
CA ALA A 8 11.59 42.01 -24.48
C ALA A 8 12.35 40.69 -24.37
N SER A 9 13.15 40.52 -23.32
CA SER A 9 13.85 39.27 -22.99
C SER A 9 12.84 38.25 -22.50
N ALA A 10 12.77 37.10 -23.17
CA ALA A 10 12.10 35.92 -22.70
C ALA A 10 12.78 35.49 -21.39
N ARG A 11 12.01 35.44 -20.32
CA ARG A 11 12.47 34.89 -19.04
C ARG A 11 12.66 33.38 -19.20
N ASP A 12 13.90 32.94 -19.12
CA ASP A 12 14.27 31.52 -19.03
C ASP A 12 13.59 30.89 -17.82
N ASN A 13 12.70 29.97 -18.10
CA ASN A 13 12.13 29.06 -17.10
C ASN A 13 13.25 28.07 -16.74
N PRO A 14 13.66 27.89 -15.47
CA PRO A 14 14.71 26.96 -15.13
C PRO A 14 14.24 25.53 -15.49
N ARG A 15 14.88 24.95 -16.50
CA ARG A 15 14.71 23.53 -16.82
C ARG A 15 15.17 22.73 -15.60
N VAL A 16 14.23 22.13 -14.89
CA VAL A 16 14.52 21.10 -13.88
C VAL A 16 15.12 19.92 -14.62
N SER A 17 16.43 19.76 -14.53
CA SER A 17 17.11 18.58 -15.04
C SER A 17 16.60 17.35 -14.30
N PRO A 18 16.29 16.23 -14.97
CA PRO A 18 15.94 15.00 -14.29
C PRO A 18 17.14 14.53 -13.45
N PRO A 19 16.94 13.93 -12.28
CA PRO A 19 18.01 13.43 -11.46
C PRO A 19 18.81 12.36 -12.23
N SER A 20 20.11 12.57 -12.34
CA SER A 20 21.04 11.79 -13.18
C SER A 20 21.63 10.56 -12.49
N GLU A 21 21.09 10.11 -11.35
CA GLU A 21 21.52 8.86 -10.71
C GLU A 21 20.53 7.73 -11.00
N PRO A 22 21.02 6.49 -11.29
CA PRO A 22 20.14 5.34 -11.35
C PRO A 22 19.54 5.12 -9.95
N LEU A 23 18.31 5.59 -9.74
CA LEU A 23 17.59 5.38 -8.49
C LEU A 23 17.39 3.87 -8.32
N VAL A 24 18.13 3.29 -7.39
CA VAL A 24 17.96 1.91 -6.96
C VAL A 24 16.61 1.83 -6.25
N LEU A 25 15.70 1.01 -6.79
CA LEU A 25 14.43 0.74 -6.11
C LEU A 25 14.69 0.15 -4.73
N PRO A 26 13.87 0.45 -3.73
CA PRO A 26 13.94 -0.26 -2.45
C PRO A 26 13.85 -1.77 -2.67
N PRO A 27 14.49 -2.60 -1.83
CA PRO A 27 14.49 -4.04 -1.97
C PRO A 27 13.06 -4.62 -2.10
N GLY A 28 12.89 -5.59 -3.01
CA GLY A 28 11.61 -6.27 -3.23
C GLY A 28 10.53 -5.42 -3.90
N GLN A 29 10.87 -4.26 -4.47
CA GLN A 29 9.97 -3.43 -5.26
C GLN A 29 10.03 -3.76 -6.75
N ALA A 30 8.88 -3.68 -7.43
CA ALA A 30 8.76 -3.71 -8.88
C ALA A 30 8.17 -2.40 -9.38
N LEU A 31 8.68 -1.89 -10.50
CA LEU A 31 8.09 -0.70 -11.14
C LEU A 31 6.73 -1.02 -11.75
N THR A 32 5.82 -0.06 -11.70
CA THR A 32 4.55 -0.09 -12.41
C THR A 32 4.20 1.28 -12.96
N ALA A 33 3.60 1.32 -14.14
CA ALA A 33 2.98 2.53 -14.70
C ALA A 33 1.56 2.73 -14.15
N LYS A 34 0.89 1.66 -13.69
CA LYS A 34 -0.43 1.73 -13.05
C LYS A 34 -0.32 2.34 -11.66
N PHE A 35 -1.48 2.69 -11.11
CA PHE A 35 -1.62 3.05 -9.70
C PHE A 35 -2.48 1.96 -9.04
N PRO A 36 -1.87 0.85 -8.57
CA PRO A 36 -2.61 -0.28 -8.06
C PRO A 36 -3.50 0.11 -6.89
N LEU A 37 -4.70 -0.48 -6.85
CA LEU A 37 -5.64 -0.33 -5.74
C LEU A 37 -5.27 -1.33 -4.65
N VAL A 38 -4.99 -0.83 -3.47
CA VAL A 38 -4.66 -1.64 -2.27
C VAL A 38 -5.61 -1.26 -1.16
N GLY A 39 -6.11 -2.26 -0.44
CA GLY A 39 -7.03 -2.09 0.66
C GLY A 39 -8.44 -1.65 0.23
N GLU A 40 -9.07 -0.79 1.02
CA GLU A 40 -10.43 -0.30 0.77
C GLU A 40 -10.51 0.53 -0.52
N GLN A 41 -11.53 0.26 -1.36
CA GLN A 41 -11.65 0.84 -2.70
C GLN A 41 -12.66 1.99 -2.77
N ALA A 42 -13.43 2.24 -1.71
CA ALA A 42 -14.38 3.33 -1.63
C ALA A 42 -14.38 3.96 -0.25
N ALA A 43 -14.67 5.26 -0.19
CA ALA A 43 -15.00 5.94 1.06
C ALA A 43 -16.31 5.39 1.66
N ALA A 44 -16.55 5.68 2.94
CA ALA A 44 -17.87 5.50 3.51
C ALA A 44 -18.92 6.34 2.72
N PRO A 45 -20.19 5.94 2.70
CA PRO A 45 -21.23 6.65 1.97
C PRO A 45 -21.29 8.16 2.29
N GLY A 46 -21.61 8.96 1.29
CA GLY A 46 -21.77 10.42 1.43
C GLY A 46 -20.46 11.22 1.25
N TRP A 47 -19.32 10.60 0.93
CA TRP A 47 -18.07 11.30 0.69
C TRP A 47 -17.90 11.71 -0.78
N ASN A 48 -17.89 13.01 -1.03
CA ASN A 48 -17.66 13.61 -2.36
C ASN A 48 -17.11 15.04 -2.21
N ALA A 49 -16.93 15.78 -3.28
CA ALA A 49 -16.37 17.13 -3.28
C ALA A 49 -17.21 18.12 -2.44
N ASP A 50 -18.53 18.00 -2.47
CA ASP A 50 -19.43 18.92 -1.74
C ASP A 50 -19.47 18.63 -0.23
N SER A 51 -19.39 17.35 0.15
CA SER A 51 -19.41 16.90 1.54
C SER A 51 -18.02 16.89 2.20
N CYS A 52 -16.94 16.90 1.40
CA CYS A 52 -15.57 16.83 1.90
C CYS A 52 -15.24 18.04 2.76
N ARG A 53 -15.02 17.78 4.03
CA ARG A 53 -14.58 18.77 5.02
C ARG A 53 -13.58 18.12 5.94
N ILE A 54 -12.44 18.78 6.17
CA ILE A 54 -11.43 18.31 7.12
C ILE A 54 -11.54 19.06 8.45
N ALA A 55 -11.62 18.32 9.54
CA ALA A 55 -11.52 18.86 10.90
C ALA A 55 -10.03 18.87 11.31
N ILE A 56 -9.56 19.96 11.89
CA ILE A 56 -8.21 20.08 12.48
C ILE A 56 -8.39 20.32 13.97
N SER A 57 -7.82 19.44 14.80
CA SER A 57 -8.07 19.43 16.27
C SER A 57 -6.85 18.89 17.05
N GLY A 58 -7.03 18.67 18.35
CA GLY A 58 -5.98 18.21 19.26
C GLY A 58 -5.11 19.36 19.75
N CYS A 59 -3.80 19.17 19.82
CA CYS A 59 -2.82 20.17 20.30
C CYS A 59 -2.66 21.34 19.30
N VAL A 60 -3.72 22.11 19.13
CA VAL A 60 -3.80 23.33 18.31
C VAL A 60 -4.41 24.48 19.09
N ALA A 61 -3.93 25.71 18.85
CA ALA A 61 -4.47 26.90 19.51
C ALA A 61 -5.92 27.21 19.07
N ARG A 62 -6.26 26.87 17.82
CA ARG A 62 -7.57 27.12 17.22
C ARG A 62 -8.00 25.90 16.38
N PRO A 63 -8.94 25.08 16.84
CA PRO A 63 -9.55 24.05 16.00
C PRO A 63 -10.18 24.69 14.74
N LEU A 64 -10.00 24.02 13.61
CA LEU A 64 -10.50 24.48 12.31
C LEU A 64 -11.37 23.41 11.66
N SER A 65 -12.25 23.86 10.77
CA SER A 65 -13.01 23.00 9.88
C SER A 65 -12.97 23.61 8.48
N LEU A 66 -12.24 22.97 7.56
CA LEU A 66 -12.02 23.47 6.20
C LEU A 66 -12.79 22.62 5.21
N SER A 67 -13.69 23.22 4.45
CA SER A 67 -14.32 22.56 3.30
C SER A 67 -13.34 22.37 2.15
N TYR A 68 -13.65 21.45 1.26
CA TYR A 68 -12.84 21.25 0.05
C TYR A 68 -12.81 22.51 -0.85
N ALA A 69 -13.91 23.25 -0.93
CA ALA A 69 -13.96 24.52 -1.63
C ALA A 69 -13.02 25.58 -1.03
N GLU A 70 -12.93 25.67 0.30
CA GLU A 70 -11.97 26.58 0.97
C GLU A 70 -10.52 26.16 0.74
N LEU A 71 -10.24 24.89 0.60
CA LEU A 71 -8.91 24.40 0.19
C LEU A 71 -8.61 24.77 -1.26
N LEU A 72 -9.53 24.57 -2.19
CA LEU A 72 -9.37 24.90 -3.60
C LEU A 72 -9.19 26.41 -3.85
N ALA A 73 -9.71 27.26 -2.95
CA ALA A 73 -9.49 28.71 -3.01
C ALA A 73 -8.05 29.12 -2.65
N ARG A 74 -7.23 28.22 -2.09
CA ARG A 74 -5.82 28.46 -1.77
C ARG A 74 -4.94 28.16 -3.00
N PRO A 75 -3.81 28.85 -3.18
CA PRO A 75 -2.85 28.48 -4.22
C PRO A 75 -2.36 27.04 -4.03
N ALA A 76 -2.66 26.16 -4.97
CA ALA A 76 -2.13 24.81 -4.98
C ALA A 76 -0.72 24.79 -5.58
N GLN A 77 0.13 23.93 -5.07
CA GLN A 77 1.51 23.73 -5.53
C GLN A 77 1.64 22.35 -6.21
N GLU A 78 2.71 22.18 -6.98
CA GLU A 78 3.05 20.90 -7.60
C GLU A 78 4.34 20.33 -6.99
N ARG A 79 4.39 19.02 -6.88
CA ARG A 79 5.57 18.26 -6.46
C ARG A 79 5.66 16.94 -7.23
N ILE A 80 6.84 16.61 -7.73
CA ILE A 80 7.12 15.32 -8.35
C ILE A 80 7.75 14.41 -7.29
N VAL A 81 7.19 13.21 -7.13
CA VAL A 81 7.60 12.25 -6.10
C VAL A 81 7.61 10.82 -6.63
N ASP A 82 8.38 9.96 -5.98
CA ASP A 82 8.25 8.51 -6.09
C ASP A 82 7.43 7.99 -4.91
N ILE A 83 6.63 6.96 -5.13
CA ILE A 83 5.88 6.27 -4.08
C ILE A 83 6.22 4.79 -4.07
N HIS A 84 6.27 4.21 -2.86
CA HIS A 84 6.66 2.83 -2.62
C HIS A 84 5.62 2.15 -1.74
N CYS A 85 4.94 1.13 -2.26
CA CYS A 85 3.96 0.39 -1.48
C CYS A 85 4.63 -0.73 -0.70
N VAL A 86 4.17 -0.97 0.53
CA VAL A 86 4.64 -2.08 1.37
C VAL A 86 4.43 -3.44 0.70
N THR A 87 3.44 -3.57 -0.21
CA THR A 87 3.14 -4.79 -0.96
C THR A 87 4.10 -5.06 -2.12
N GLY A 88 5.09 -4.18 -2.38
CA GLY A 88 6.20 -4.47 -3.28
C GLY A 88 6.10 -3.85 -4.68
N TRP A 89 5.30 -2.80 -4.86
CA TRP A 89 5.30 -2.02 -6.09
C TRP A 89 5.76 -0.58 -5.85
N SER A 90 6.34 0.02 -6.87
CA SER A 90 6.75 1.44 -6.87
C SER A 90 6.25 2.12 -8.14
N ARG A 91 5.81 3.35 -7.99
CA ARG A 91 5.51 4.24 -9.11
C ARG A 91 6.36 5.48 -8.99
N ARG A 92 7.03 5.85 -10.11
CA ARG A 92 7.98 6.96 -10.15
C ARG A 92 7.38 8.20 -10.79
N ALA A 93 7.97 9.33 -10.45
CA ALA A 93 7.71 10.62 -11.05
C ALA A 93 6.23 11.03 -11.06
N LEU A 94 5.45 10.65 -9.99
CA LEU A 94 4.09 11.15 -9.84
C LEU A 94 4.11 12.66 -9.64
N ARG A 95 3.35 13.36 -10.44
CA ARG A 95 3.10 14.79 -10.26
C ARG A 95 1.89 14.97 -9.35
N LEU A 96 2.15 15.35 -8.11
CA LEU A 96 1.12 15.71 -7.13
C LEU A 96 0.76 17.17 -7.27
N ARG A 97 -0.53 17.50 -7.11
CA ARG A 97 -1.00 18.87 -6.93
C ARG A 97 -1.84 18.96 -5.66
N GLY A 98 -1.53 19.98 -4.84
CA GLY A 98 -2.17 20.14 -3.55
C GLY A 98 -1.43 21.15 -2.65
N TRP A 99 -1.44 20.89 -1.36
CA TRP A 99 -0.92 21.82 -0.35
C TRP A 99 0.00 21.09 0.64
N PRO A 100 1.18 21.65 0.96
CA PRO A 100 1.99 21.14 2.06
C PRO A 100 1.22 21.19 3.38
N LEU A 101 1.31 20.14 4.19
CA LEU A 101 0.62 20.06 5.48
C LEU A 101 0.94 21.26 6.39
N ALA A 102 2.19 21.70 6.40
CA ALA A 102 2.64 22.85 7.20
C ALA A 102 1.84 24.12 6.90
N GLU A 103 1.53 24.40 5.63
CA GLU A 103 0.74 25.57 5.22
C GLU A 103 -0.73 25.43 5.62
N VAL A 104 -1.27 24.24 5.58
CA VAL A 104 -2.65 23.97 6.01
C VAL A 104 -2.79 24.17 7.52
N LEU A 105 -1.81 23.72 8.31
CA LEU A 105 -1.80 23.83 9.76
C LEU A 105 -1.44 25.21 10.30
N ALA A 106 -0.83 26.09 9.49
CA ALA A 106 -0.36 27.41 9.94
C ALA A 106 -1.46 28.26 10.62
N GLN A 107 -2.71 28.15 10.17
CA GLN A 107 -3.83 28.89 10.74
C GLN A 107 -4.38 28.27 12.05
N ALA A 108 -4.15 26.98 12.28
CA ALA A 108 -4.58 26.32 13.50
C ALA A 108 -3.71 26.67 14.71
N GLY A 109 -2.45 27.04 14.48
CA GLY A 109 -1.47 27.32 15.54
C GLY A 109 -1.11 26.04 16.30
N VAL A 110 -0.07 25.35 15.83
CA VAL A 110 0.44 24.14 16.48
C VAL A 110 1.00 24.47 17.85
N GLN A 111 0.56 23.75 18.89
CA GLN A 111 1.01 23.94 20.28
C GLN A 111 2.30 23.16 20.55
N ASP A 112 3.08 23.63 21.53
CA ASP A 112 4.40 23.09 21.83
C ASP A 112 4.39 21.63 22.32
N GLU A 113 3.29 21.16 22.89
CA GLU A 113 3.11 19.77 23.31
C GLU A 113 2.86 18.80 22.17
N ALA A 114 2.49 19.26 20.97
CA ALA A 114 2.27 18.41 19.82
C ALA A 114 3.57 17.67 19.43
N ARG A 115 3.52 16.35 19.33
CA ARG A 115 4.64 15.48 18.93
C ARG A 115 4.30 14.66 17.70
N TYR A 116 3.02 14.38 17.49
CA TYR A 116 2.52 13.53 16.42
C TYR A 116 1.35 14.18 15.72
N VAL A 117 1.10 13.75 14.50
CA VAL A 117 -0.12 14.06 13.76
C VAL A 117 -0.80 12.77 13.34
N ARG A 118 -2.09 12.67 13.59
CA ARG A 118 -2.96 11.57 13.15
C ARG A 118 -3.84 12.07 12.02
N PHE A 119 -3.88 11.33 10.94
CA PHE A 119 -4.80 11.52 9.83
C PHE A 119 -5.92 10.50 9.94
N ILE A 120 -7.16 10.91 9.77
CA ILE A 120 -8.35 10.08 9.92
C ILE A 120 -9.16 10.14 8.62
N ALA A 121 -9.53 8.96 8.11
CA ALA A 121 -10.27 8.82 6.86
C ALA A 121 -11.78 8.79 7.08
N HIS A 122 -12.54 9.24 6.07
CA HIS A 122 -13.97 8.93 5.96
C HIS A 122 -14.13 7.52 5.37
N SER A 123 -14.00 6.50 6.20
CA SER A 123 -13.85 5.09 5.82
C SER A 123 -14.75 4.21 6.71
N THR A 124 -15.34 3.15 6.13
CA THR A 124 -16.15 2.18 6.88
C THR A 124 -15.33 1.35 7.85
N ARG A 125 -14.01 1.23 7.63
CA ARG A 125 -13.07 0.50 8.49
C ARG A 125 -12.38 1.39 9.52
N ALA A 126 -12.75 2.65 9.65
CA ALA A 126 -12.10 3.64 10.51
C ALA A 126 -10.56 3.70 10.26
N HIS A 127 -10.16 3.74 8.98
CA HIS A 127 -8.76 3.89 8.61
C HIS A 127 -8.19 5.19 9.17
N ASP A 128 -7.02 5.08 9.77
CA ASP A 128 -6.21 6.19 10.24
C ASP A 128 -4.71 5.87 10.08
N THR A 129 -3.88 6.87 10.20
CA THR A 129 -2.43 6.71 10.31
C THR A 129 -1.83 7.87 11.09
N SER A 130 -0.72 7.66 11.78
CA SER A 130 0.01 8.71 12.48
C SER A 130 1.44 8.82 11.99
N LEU A 131 2.02 9.98 12.21
CA LEU A 131 3.42 10.29 11.90
C LEU A 131 4.00 11.21 12.99
N PRO A 132 5.31 11.15 13.26
CA PRO A 132 6.00 12.20 14.02
C PRO A 132 5.75 13.57 13.36
N LEU A 133 5.38 14.56 14.15
CA LEU A 133 4.94 15.88 13.65
C LEU A 133 5.99 16.55 12.76
N GLY A 134 7.26 16.54 13.18
CA GLY A 134 8.34 17.16 12.40
C GLY A 134 8.48 16.54 11.00
N LEU A 135 8.36 15.21 10.90
CA LEU A 135 8.39 14.49 9.64
C LEU A 135 7.17 14.86 8.78
N ALA A 136 5.99 14.86 9.37
CA ALA A 136 4.76 15.16 8.64
C ALA A 136 4.76 16.60 8.09
N LEU A 137 5.21 17.57 8.87
CA LEU A 137 5.34 18.96 8.43
C LEU A 137 6.35 19.13 7.28
N ALA A 138 7.42 18.33 7.28
CA ALA A 138 8.45 18.41 6.25
C ALA A 138 8.05 17.71 4.93
N ASP A 139 7.25 16.63 4.97
CA ASP A 139 7.11 15.75 3.81
C ASP A 139 5.65 15.38 3.44
N THR A 140 4.65 15.67 4.29
CA THR A 140 3.26 15.32 3.97
C THR A 140 2.56 16.44 3.21
N TRP A 141 1.81 16.03 2.19
CA TRP A 141 0.96 16.90 1.37
C TRP A 141 -0.49 16.46 1.43
N LEU A 142 -1.41 17.43 1.41
CA LEU A 142 -2.82 17.23 1.08
C LEU A 142 -2.95 17.32 -0.43
N VAL A 143 -3.37 16.24 -1.08
CA VAL A 143 -3.36 16.08 -2.54
C VAL A 143 -4.78 15.92 -3.05
N HIS A 144 -5.10 16.63 -4.14
CA HIS A 144 -6.40 16.53 -4.82
C HIS A 144 -6.29 16.13 -6.30
N GLU A 145 -5.08 16.24 -6.89
CA GLU A 145 -4.81 15.79 -8.26
C GLU A 145 -3.49 14.99 -8.32
N ILE A 146 -3.46 14.01 -9.21
CA ILE A 146 -2.24 13.26 -9.55
C ILE A 146 -2.13 13.21 -11.07
N ASP A 147 -0.94 13.53 -11.62
CA ASP A 147 -0.64 13.55 -13.05
C ASP A 147 -1.60 14.45 -13.87
N GLY A 148 -2.08 15.54 -13.25
CA GLY A 148 -2.99 16.50 -13.86
C GLY A 148 -4.44 16.04 -13.93
N GLN A 149 -4.80 14.96 -13.21
CA GLN A 149 -6.17 14.47 -13.11
C GLN A 149 -6.67 14.55 -11.67
N PRO A 150 -7.93 14.97 -11.43
CA PRO A 150 -8.55 14.86 -10.12
C PRO A 150 -8.47 13.42 -9.59
N LEU A 151 -8.31 13.26 -8.28
CA LEU A 151 -8.30 11.95 -7.65
C LEU A 151 -9.63 11.23 -7.87
N SER A 152 -9.56 10.01 -8.39
CA SER A 152 -10.72 9.14 -8.45
C SER A 152 -11.14 8.66 -7.04
N PRO A 153 -12.41 8.30 -6.84
CA PRO A 153 -12.89 7.84 -5.53
C PRO A 153 -12.07 6.70 -4.94
N GLU A 154 -11.69 5.70 -5.75
CA GLU A 154 -10.91 4.53 -5.31
C GLU A 154 -9.46 4.89 -4.95
N HIS A 155 -8.93 5.99 -5.45
CA HIS A 155 -7.60 6.52 -5.10
C HIS A 155 -7.64 7.56 -3.97
N GLY A 156 -8.78 7.74 -3.32
CA GLY A 156 -8.94 8.58 -2.14
C GLY A 156 -9.50 9.97 -2.42
N GLY A 157 -10.11 10.18 -3.59
CA GLY A 157 -10.76 11.45 -3.91
C GLY A 157 -11.94 11.80 -2.99
N PRO A 158 -12.22 13.10 -2.86
CA PRO A 158 -11.57 14.25 -3.52
C PRO A 158 -10.25 14.69 -2.89
N LEU A 159 -9.90 14.18 -1.68
CA LEU A 159 -8.74 14.63 -0.92
C LEU A 159 -8.08 13.46 -0.18
N ARG A 160 -6.75 13.36 -0.32
CA ARG A 160 -5.92 12.39 0.41
C ARG A 160 -4.65 13.02 0.95
N THR A 161 -3.96 12.32 1.87
CA THR A 161 -2.56 12.65 2.18
C THR A 161 -1.60 11.86 1.29
N VAL A 162 -0.41 12.42 1.04
CA VAL A 162 0.75 11.73 0.47
C VAL A 162 1.99 12.12 1.27
N THR A 163 2.73 11.12 1.77
CA THR A 163 4.01 11.26 2.49
C THR A 163 5.06 10.46 1.76
N PRO A 164 5.78 11.05 0.77
CA PRO A 164 6.65 10.31 -0.15
C PRO A 164 7.79 9.55 0.51
N GLY A 165 8.34 10.06 1.61
CA GLY A 165 9.45 9.45 2.34
C GLY A 165 9.11 8.17 3.12
N ARG A 166 7.87 7.67 3.03
CA ARG A 166 7.38 6.51 3.77
C ARG A 166 6.68 5.51 2.87
N TYR A 167 6.59 4.23 3.29
CA TYR A 167 5.72 3.28 2.62
C TYR A 167 4.29 3.83 2.51
N PHE A 168 3.65 3.61 1.36
CA PHE A 168 2.45 4.34 0.94
C PHE A 168 1.22 4.13 1.82
N TYR A 169 1.22 3.16 2.76
CA TYR A 169 0.15 3.04 3.77
C TYR A 169 0.14 4.20 4.79
N LYS A 170 1.22 5.00 4.86
CA LYS A 170 1.25 6.27 5.61
C LYS A 170 0.60 7.43 4.85
N SER A 171 0.11 7.18 3.63
CA SER A 171 -0.56 8.13 2.76
C SER A 171 -2.05 7.81 2.72
N LEU A 172 -2.84 8.50 3.55
CA LEU A 172 -4.22 8.15 3.84
C LEU A 172 -5.19 8.61 2.73
N LYS A 173 -6.09 7.72 2.26
CA LYS A 173 -7.22 8.05 1.37
C LYS A 173 -8.35 8.73 2.15
N TRP A 174 -9.18 9.53 1.44
CA TRP A 174 -10.42 10.12 1.97
C TRP A 174 -10.22 10.89 3.27
N LEU A 175 -9.28 11.82 3.28
CA LEU A 175 -8.91 12.59 4.47
C LEU A 175 -10.10 13.38 5.03
N ALA A 176 -10.55 13.06 6.24
CA ALA A 176 -11.65 13.72 6.94
C ALA A 176 -11.21 14.51 8.18
N ALA A 177 -10.13 14.10 8.85
CA ALA A 177 -9.62 14.86 9.97
C ALA A 177 -8.10 14.78 10.11
N ILE A 178 -7.52 15.79 10.74
CA ILE A 178 -6.14 15.93 11.15
C ILE A 178 -6.14 16.25 12.65
N GLU A 179 -5.55 15.38 13.45
CA GLU A 179 -5.51 15.52 14.89
C GLU A 179 -4.05 15.59 15.35
N LEU A 180 -3.67 16.67 16.04
CA LEU A 180 -2.34 16.84 16.61
C LEU A 180 -2.31 16.26 18.02
N LEU A 181 -1.30 15.40 18.29
CA LEU A 181 -1.24 14.60 19.51
C LEU A 181 0.08 14.81 20.25
N ALA A 182 0.03 14.76 21.59
CA ALA A 182 1.21 14.73 22.44
C ALA A 182 1.86 13.33 22.50
N VAL A 183 1.06 12.27 22.30
CA VAL A 183 1.46 10.86 22.36
C VAL A 183 1.06 10.18 21.04
N ASP A 184 1.90 9.25 20.57
CA ASP A 184 1.65 8.54 19.33
C ASP A 184 0.39 7.66 19.38
N TRP A 185 -0.25 7.54 18.22
CA TRP A 185 -1.42 6.69 18.01
C TRP A 185 -1.16 5.78 16.81
N PRO A 186 -0.72 4.55 17.01
CA PRO A 186 -0.51 3.62 15.90
C PRO A 186 -1.76 3.51 15.02
N GLY A 187 -1.57 3.69 13.72
CA GLY A 187 -2.66 3.71 12.75
C GLY A 187 -3.30 2.35 12.51
N TYR A 188 -4.31 2.30 11.63
CA TYR A 188 -5.05 1.09 11.30
C TYR A 188 -4.11 -0.06 10.86
N TRP A 189 -3.22 0.20 9.90
CA TRP A 189 -2.38 -0.84 9.35
C TRP A 189 -1.31 -1.33 10.33
N GLU A 190 -0.82 -0.46 11.20
CA GLU A 190 0.10 -0.82 12.28
C GLU A 190 -0.58 -1.74 13.29
N ARG A 191 -1.83 -1.44 13.67
CA ARG A 191 -2.60 -2.26 14.61
C ARG A 191 -3.03 -3.60 14.01
N VAL A 192 -3.59 -3.59 12.78
CA VAL A 192 -4.22 -4.75 12.17
C VAL A 192 -3.22 -5.64 11.44
N SER A 193 -2.19 -5.04 10.82
CA SER A 193 -1.26 -5.76 9.94
C SER A 193 0.15 -5.85 10.50
N ALA A 194 0.39 -5.36 11.72
CA ALA A 194 1.72 -5.30 12.31
C ALA A 194 2.74 -4.56 11.41
N TYR A 195 2.31 -3.58 10.63
CA TYR A 195 3.23 -2.75 9.88
C TYR A 195 4.04 -1.85 10.83
N HIS A 196 5.24 -1.48 10.39
CA HIS A 196 6.15 -0.66 11.18
C HIS A 196 5.63 0.77 11.31
N ASN A 197 5.67 1.34 12.51
CA ASN A 197 5.09 2.66 12.75
C ASN A 197 5.80 3.79 11.98
N GLU A 198 7.12 3.74 11.80
CA GLU A 198 7.88 4.75 11.05
C GLU A 198 7.80 4.53 9.53
N ALA A 199 7.68 3.28 9.06
CA ALA A 199 7.47 2.93 7.66
C ALA A 199 8.53 3.46 6.67
N ASP A 200 9.78 3.65 7.10
CA ASP A 200 10.84 4.11 6.20
C ASP A 200 11.24 3.00 5.23
N PHE A 201 10.93 3.18 3.95
CA PHE A 201 11.22 2.18 2.93
C PHE A 201 12.73 2.02 2.65
N ARG A 202 13.54 3.04 2.93
CA ARG A 202 15.00 3.00 2.77
C ARG A 202 15.66 2.10 3.81
N LEU A 203 15.02 1.95 4.98
CA LEU A 203 15.41 1.06 6.07
C LEU A 203 14.64 -0.27 6.04
N GLU A 204 13.86 -0.52 4.99
CA GLU A 204 12.97 -1.70 4.87
C GLU A 204 12.01 -1.91 6.06
N GLN A 205 11.60 -0.85 6.73
CA GLN A 205 10.70 -0.87 7.87
C GLN A 205 9.27 -1.24 7.45
N ARG A 206 9.06 -2.49 7.02
CA ARG A 206 7.75 -3.01 6.61
C ARG A 206 6.90 -3.44 7.79
N PHE A 207 7.52 -4.12 8.77
CA PHE A 207 6.84 -4.74 9.89
C PHE A 207 7.49 -4.36 11.21
N ASP A 208 6.66 -4.28 12.26
CA ASP A 208 7.11 -4.21 13.64
C ASP A 208 7.78 -5.55 14.01
N GLU A 209 9.08 -5.54 14.20
CA GLU A 209 9.87 -6.74 14.46
C GLU A 209 9.53 -7.39 15.82
N THR A 210 8.99 -6.63 16.77
CA THR A 210 8.55 -7.16 18.07
C THR A 210 7.32 -8.08 17.94
N ARG A 211 6.60 -7.99 16.83
CA ARG A 211 5.40 -8.78 16.53
C ARG A 211 5.68 -9.98 15.62
N ILE A 212 6.93 -10.26 15.28
CA ILE A 212 7.31 -11.47 14.54
C ILE A 212 6.97 -12.70 15.37
N SER A 213 6.38 -13.72 14.74
CA SER A 213 5.98 -14.94 15.43
C SER A 213 7.17 -15.70 15.98
N SER A 214 7.12 -16.04 17.28
CA SER A 214 8.18 -16.79 17.95
C SER A 214 8.33 -18.20 17.37
N PRO A 215 9.49 -18.85 17.52
CA PRO A 215 9.70 -20.25 17.12
C PRO A 215 8.66 -21.22 17.70
N GLU A 216 8.25 -21.00 18.94
CA GLU A 216 7.23 -21.82 19.64
C GLU A 216 5.86 -21.65 18.97
N ARG A 217 5.48 -20.42 18.62
CA ARG A 217 4.23 -20.14 17.90
C ARG A 217 4.23 -20.79 16.53
N VAL A 218 5.34 -20.73 15.81
CA VAL A 218 5.52 -21.40 14.52
C VAL A 218 5.42 -22.91 14.66
N ALA A 219 6.03 -23.50 15.71
CA ALA A 219 5.95 -24.94 15.97
C ALA A 219 4.51 -25.36 16.31
N GLN A 220 3.78 -24.58 17.10
CA GLN A 220 2.36 -24.82 17.38
C GLN A 220 1.54 -24.84 16.08
N PHE A 221 1.74 -23.85 15.19
CA PHE A 221 1.08 -23.79 13.89
C PHE A 221 1.40 -25.02 13.03
N ARG A 222 2.69 -25.39 12.91
CA ARG A 222 3.11 -26.52 12.09
C ARG A 222 2.49 -27.86 12.52
N ASN A 223 2.24 -28.03 13.81
CA ASN A 223 1.75 -29.27 14.42
C ASN A 223 0.24 -29.26 14.70
N ALA A 224 -0.46 -28.17 14.41
CA ALA A 224 -1.88 -28.06 14.66
C ALA A 224 -2.69 -29.12 13.90
N ALA A 225 -3.67 -29.71 14.56
CA ALA A 225 -4.65 -30.59 13.94
C ALA A 225 -5.84 -29.82 13.36
N ASP A 226 -6.13 -28.66 13.94
CA ASP A 226 -7.04 -27.66 13.40
C ASP A 226 -6.43 -26.24 13.51
N PHE A 227 -6.99 -25.28 12.81
CA PHE A 227 -6.44 -23.93 12.70
C PHE A 227 -7.36 -22.85 13.27
N ALA A 228 -8.40 -23.19 14.04
CA ALA A 228 -9.32 -22.23 14.62
C ALA A 228 -8.59 -21.14 15.43
N ALA A 229 -7.62 -21.51 16.25
CA ALA A 229 -6.80 -20.58 17.05
C ALA A 229 -5.87 -19.66 16.22
N PHE A 230 -5.73 -19.90 14.92
CA PHE A 230 -4.90 -19.11 14.00
C PHE A 230 -5.70 -18.22 13.05
N ARG A 231 -7.04 -18.18 13.20
CA ARG A 231 -7.91 -17.27 12.43
C ARG A 231 -7.93 -15.86 12.99
N ASP A 232 -7.79 -15.72 14.32
CA ASP A 232 -7.85 -14.43 15.02
C ASP A 232 -6.47 -13.85 15.36
N THR A 233 -5.39 -14.61 15.16
CA THR A 233 -4.03 -14.19 15.53
C THR A 233 -3.11 -14.28 14.32
N VAL A 234 -2.50 -13.14 13.98
CA VAL A 234 -1.57 -13.07 12.84
C VAL A 234 -0.29 -13.87 13.11
N LEU A 235 -0.04 -14.87 12.25
CA LEU A 235 1.26 -15.49 12.12
C LEU A 235 2.11 -14.62 11.18
N LEU A 236 3.16 -13.99 11.70
CA LEU A 236 3.96 -13.02 10.97
C LEU A 236 5.36 -13.54 10.71
N LYS A 237 5.84 -13.46 9.45
CA LYS A 237 7.20 -13.85 9.01
C LYS A 237 7.61 -15.29 9.40
N ALA A 238 6.66 -16.20 9.61
CA ALA A 238 6.96 -17.59 9.97
C ALA A 238 7.63 -18.35 8.82
N ARG A 239 8.55 -19.25 9.17
CA ARG A 239 9.24 -20.13 8.21
C ARG A 239 8.51 -21.48 8.14
N LEU A 240 7.69 -21.66 7.10
CA LEU A 240 6.87 -22.85 6.85
C LEU A 240 7.33 -23.59 5.56
N GLY A 241 8.59 -23.45 5.19
CA GLY A 241 9.15 -24.11 4.01
C GLY A 241 9.02 -25.64 4.10
N GLY A 242 8.57 -26.27 3.00
CA GLY A 242 8.35 -27.71 2.94
C GLY A 242 7.27 -28.26 3.88
N TRP A 243 6.47 -27.37 4.49
CA TRP A 243 5.41 -27.80 5.42
C TRP A 243 4.28 -28.51 4.69
N GLN A 244 3.74 -29.54 5.35
CA GLN A 244 2.53 -30.25 4.96
C GLN A 244 1.56 -30.22 6.15
N PRO A 245 0.37 -29.61 6.00
CA PRO A 245 -0.64 -29.59 7.06
C PRO A 245 -1.24 -30.97 7.30
N ARG A 246 -1.72 -31.20 8.52
CA ARG A 246 -2.45 -32.44 8.89
C ARG A 246 -3.92 -32.42 8.48
N THR A 247 -4.44 -31.27 8.09
CA THR A 247 -5.80 -31.06 7.60
C THR A 247 -5.76 -30.28 6.29
N GLN A 248 -6.81 -30.41 5.51
CA GLN A 248 -6.98 -29.63 4.29
C GLN A 248 -7.74 -28.30 4.53
N ASP A 249 -8.25 -28.04 5.72
CA ASP A 249 -8.93 -26.77 6.03
C ASP A 249 -7.99 -25.78 6.74
N LEU A 250 -7.47 -24.85 5.98
CA LEU A 250 -6.72 -23.68 6.42
C LEU A 250 -7.51 -22.38 6.19
N SER A 251 -8.84 -22.46 6.08
CA SER A 251 -9.69 -21.31 5.79
C SER A 251 -9.57 -20.24 6.89
N GLY A 252 -9.45 -19.00 6.48
CA GLY A 252 -9.38 -17.81 7.36
C GLY A 252 -8.10 -17.65 8.16
N ILE A 253 -7.06 -18.50 7.96
CA ILE A 253 -5.79 -18.31 8.69
C ILE A 253 -5.18 -16.95 8.40
N GLN A 254 -4.54 -16.36 9.41
CA GLN A 254 -3.83 -15.11 9.31
C GLN A 254 -2.32 -15.38 9.28
N ALA A 255 -1.76 -15.64 8.07
CA ALA A 255 -0.36 -16.05 7.89
C ALA A 255 0.38 -15.08 6.96
N LYS A 256 0.60 -13.84 7.46
CA LYS A 256 1.15 -12.72 6.70
C LYS A 256 2.67 -12.76 6.59
N ALA A 257 3.18 -12.44 5.41
CA ALA A 257 4.63 -12.41 5.11
C ALA A 257 5.35 -13.72 5.48
N CYS A 258 4.63 -14.84 5.55
CA CYS A 258 5.17 -16.15 5.87
C CYS A 258 5.86 -16.78 4.66
N SER A 259 6.83 -17.66 4.92
CA SER A 259 7.49 -18.43 3.87
C SER A 259 6.90 -19.84 3.81
N PHE A 260 6.13 -20.09 2.77
CA PHE A 260 5.58 -21.41 2.41
C PHE A 260 6.36 -22.04 1.24
N ARG A 261 7.62 -21.66 1.05
CA ARG A 261 8.43 -22.20 -0.04
C ARG A 261 8.41 -23.70 -0.06
N LYS A 262 8.07 -24.30 -1.23
CA LYS A 262 7.98 -25.76 -1.42
C LYS A 262 7.03 -26.46 -0.44
N ALA A 263 6.06 -25.77 0.17
CA ALA A 263 5.05 -26.39 1.00
C ALA A 263 4.12 -27.30 0.17
N LEU A 264 3.60 -28.35 0.80
CA LEU A 264 2.73 -29.34 0.16
C LEU A 264 1.27 -29.04 0.53
N LEU A 265 0.61 -28.22 -0.28
CA LEU A 265 -0.71 -27.64 -0.02
C LEU A 265 -1.73 -28.04 -1.11
N ALA A 266 -1.52 -29.17 -1.80
CA ALA A 266 -2.45 -29.63 -2.82
C ALA A 266 -3.84 -29.93 -2.24
N GLY A 267 -4.89 -29.39 -2.87
CA GLY A 267 -6.28 -29.54 -2.45
C GLY A 267 -6.67 -28.84 -1.15
N VAL A 268 -5.80 -28.00 -0.58
CA VAL A 268 -6.05 -27.30 0.68
C VAL A 268 -7.04 -26.14 0.47
N SER A 269 -8.01 -25.99 1.38
CA SER A 269 -8.85 -24.80 1.47
C SER A 269 -8.10 -23.67 2.18
N LEU A 270 -7.86 -22.57 1.45
CA LEU A 270 -7.30 -21.30 1.95
C LEU A 270 -8.32 -20.17 1.79
N ARG A 271 -9.62 -20.51 1.81
CA ARG A 271 -10.71 -19.54 1.64
C ARG A 271 -10.65 -18.46 2.72
N GLY A 272 -10.69 -17.19 2.31
CA GLY A 272 -10.61 -16.05 3.22
C GLY A 272 -9.32 -15.94 4.03
N ALA A 273 -8.28 -16.70 3.70
CA ALA A 273 -6.99 -16.63 4.38
C ALA A 273 -6.26 -15.32 4.06
N ASN A 274 -5.54 -14.77 5.02
CA ASN A 274 -4.59 -13.69 4.78
C ASN A 274 -3.19 -14.26 4.57
N LEU A 275 -2.74 -14.29 3.32
CA LEU A 275 -1.41 -14.69 2.89
C LEU A 275 -0.63 -13.53 2.27
N SER A 276 -1.06 -12.31 2.55
CA SER A 276 -0.43 -11.12 1.96
C SER A 276 1.08 -11.09 2.26
N LEU A 277 1.86 -10.70 1.24
CA LEU A 277 3.34 -10.65 1.27
C LEU A 277 4.02 -12.02 1.48
N SER A 278 3.27 -13.11 1.47
CA SER A 278 3.83 -14.46 1.70
C SER A 278 4.56 -15.00 0.48
N ASN A 279 5.56 -15.83 0.74
CA ASN A 279 6.36 -16.48 -0.28
C ASN A 279 5.93 -17.94 -0.44
N LEU A 280 5.19 -18.25 -1.53
CA LEU A 280 4.74 -19.60 -1.90
C LEU A 280 5.58 -20.17 -3.06
N GLU A 281 6.82 -19.68 -3.25
CA GLU A 281 7.70 -20.10 -4.33
C GLU A 281 7.92 -21.62 -4.33
N GLY A 282 7.63 -22.27 -5.46
CA GLY A 282 7.78 -23.71 -5.64
C GLY A 282 6.83 -24.57 -4.81
N ALA A 283 5.78 -24.01 -4.20
CA ALA A 283 4.79 -24.78 -3.45
C ALA A 283 3.91 -25.62 -4.38
N ASP A 284 3.49 -26.79 -3.91
CA ASP A 284 2.44 -27.60 -4.54
C ASP A 284 1.07 -27.11 -4.05
N LEU A 285 0.36 -26.44 -4.93
CA LEU A 285 -0.94 -25.78 -4.68
C LEU A 285 -2.01 -26.31 -5.65
N ARG A 286 -1.79 -27.48 -6.25
CA ARG A 286 -2.74 -28.07 -7.19
C ARG A 286 -4.11 -28.23 -6.56
N GLY A 287 -5.14 -27.67 -7.22
CA GLY A 287 -6.51 -27.72 -6.75
C GLY A 287 -6.78 -26.96 -5.43
N ALA A 288 -5.87 -26.16 -4.95
CA ALA A 288 -6.09 -25.33 -3.74
C ALA A 288 -7.16 -24.26 -3.98
N ASP A 289 -7.98 -23.98 -2.96
CA ASP A 289 -9.04 -22.96 -3.04
C ASP A 289 -8.66 -21.70 -2.23
N PHE A 290 -8.36 -20.62 -2.93
CA PHE A 290 -8.05 -19.30 -2.36
C PHE A 290 -9.24 -18.33 -2.39
N THR A 291 -10.46 -18.79 -2.62
CA THR A 291 -11.63 -17.90 -2.73
C THR A 291 -11.71 -16.94 -1.54
N GLY A 292 -11.79 -15.64 -1.82
CA GLY A 292 -11.86 -14.58 -0.81
C GLY A 292 -10.55 -14.29 -0.05
N ALA A 293 -9.43 -14.91 -0.44
CA ALA A 293 -8.14 -14.73 0.24
C ALA A 293 -7.51 -13.37 -0.08
N ASP A 294 -6.71 -12.87 0.86
CA ASP A 294 -5.79 -11.74 0.64
C ASP A 294 -4.42 -12.29 0.23
N LEU A 295 -4.07 -12.09 -1.05
CA LEU A 295 -2.82 -12.51 -1.67
C LEU A 295 -1.96 -11.31 -2.08
N GLU A 296 -2.26 -10.09 -1.61
CA GLU A 296 -1.55 -8.87 -1.98
C GLU A 296 -0.04 -9.02 -1.75
N GLY A 297 0.75 -8.81 -2.81
CA GLY A 297 2.21 -8.93 -2.76
C GLY A 297 2.74 -10.36 -2.58
N ALA A 298 1.89 -11.39 -2.56
CA ALA A 298 2.31 -12.79 -2.48
C ALA A 298 3.11 -13.22 -3.72
N SER A 299 4.01 -14.21 -3.56
CA SER A 299 4.81 -14.76 -4.66
C SER A 299 4.53 -16.23 -4.86
N PHE A 300 4.06 -16.59 -6.06
CA PHE A 300 3.84 -17.95 -6.55
C PHE A 300 4.89 -18.38 -7.58
N ALA A 301 6.03 -17.71 -7.66
CA ALA A 301 7.05 -18.03 -8.64
C ALA A 301 7.46 -19.53 -8.56
N GLY A 302 7.33 -20.26 -9.67
CA GLY A 302 7.62 -21.70 -9.72
C GLY A 302 6.67 -22.59 -8.93
N ALA A 303 5.57 -22.08 -8.38
CA ALA A 303 4.54 -22.89 -7.73
C ALA A 303 3.72 -23.67 -8.76
N ASP A 304 3.14 -24.80 -8.33
CA ASP A 304 2.18 -25.56 -9.13
C ASP A 304 0.74 -25.17 -8.72
N LEU A 305 0.11 -24.33 -9.52
CA LEU A 305 -1.25 -23.81 -9.33
C LEU A 305 -2.28 -24.51 -10.23
N ARG A 306 -1.94 -25.63 -10.85
CA ARG A 306 -2.85 -26.32 -11.77
C ARG A 306 -4.16 -26.69 -11.08
N GLY A 307 -5.27 -26.25 -11.69
CA GLY A 307 -6.61 -26.45 -11.16
C GLY A 307 -6.94 -25.69 -9.86
N ALA A 308 -6.07 -24.78 -9.40
CA ALA A 308 -6.37 -23.94 -8.25
C ALA A 308 -7.44 -22.90 -8.57
N ARG A 309 -8.07 -22.34 -7.52
CA ARG A 309 -9.17 -21.41 -7.62
C ARG A 309 -8.86 -20.10 -6.87
N MET A 310 -8.92 -18.97 -7.57
CA MET A 310 -8.70 -17.61 -7.06
C MET A 310 -9.89 -16.72 -7.44
N VAL A 311 -11.00 -16.84 -6.73
CA VAL A 311 -12.22 -16.04 -6.95
C VAL A 311 -12.37 -15.07 -5.78
N ASP A 312 -12.75 -13.82 -6.06
CA ASP A 312 -12.91 -12.76 -5.06
C ASP A 312 -11.64 -12.53 -4.21
N VAL A 313 -10.45 -12.67 -4.82
CA VAL A 313 -9.16 -12.52 -4.15
C VAL A 313 -8.59 -11.11 -4.33
N ALA A 314 -7.83 -10.63 -3.33
CA ALA A 314 -7.00 -9.45 -3.47
C ALA A 314 -5.64 -9.84 -4.07
N LEU A 315 -5.33 -9.35 -5.30
CA LEU A 315 -4.14 -9.71 -6.08
C LEU A 315 -3.15 -8.56 -6.30
N SER A 316 -3.30 -7.43 -5.62
CA SER A 316 -2.41 -6.29 -5.83
C SER A 316 -0.95 -6.69 -5.63
N ALA A 317 -0.12 -6.45 -6.66
CA ALA A 317 1.30 -6.82 -6.69
C ALA A 317 1.61 -8.32 -6.46
N THR A 318 0.63 -9.23 -6.59
CA THR A 318 0.85 -10.68 -6.59
C THR A 318 1.73 -11.08 -7.78
N ARG A 319 2.63 -12.03 -7.59
CA ARG A 319 3.61 -12.46 -8.59
C ARG A 319 3.44 -13.94 -8.91
N PHE A 320 3.20 -14.24 -10.18
CA PHE A 320 3.11 -15.61 -10.72
C PHE A 320 4.44 -16.07 -11.34
N PHE A 321 5.36 -15.16 -11.58
CA PHE A 321 6.74 -15.47 -11.96
C PHE A 321 7.74 -14.49 -11.35
N ARG A 322 9.01 -14.91 -11.35
CA ARG A 322 10.17 -14.06 -11.07
C ARG A 322 11.13 -14.11 -12.26
N ALA A 323 11.48 -12.95 -12.78
CA ALA A 323 12.49 -12.84 -13.82
C ALA A 323 13.90 -12.75 -13.19
N PHE A 324 14.90 -13.32 -13.88
CA PHE A 324 16.31 -13.22 -13.55
C PHE A 324 17.02 -12.27 -14.52
N ALA A 325 18.19 -11.75 -14.12
CA ALA A 325 18.97 -10.81 -14.92
C ALA A 325 19.40 -11.40 -16.30
N ASN A 326 19.48 -12.71 -16.43
CA ASN A 326 19.80 -13.41 -17.68
C ASN A 326 18.57 -13.64 -18.59
N GLY A 327 17.40 -13.04 -18.25
CA GLY A 327 16.16 -13.17 -19.01
C GLY A 327 15.35 -14.44 -18.73
N GLN A 328 15.87 -15.38 -17.94
CA GLN A 328 15.09 -16.55 -17.52
C GLN A 328 13.95 -16.16 -16.57
N ARG A 329 12.88 -16.95 -16.59
CA ARG A 329 11.73 -16.78 -15.69
C ARG A 329 11.52 -18.06 -14.87
N LEU A 330 11.31 -17.90 -13.56
CA LEU A 330 10.77 -18.95 -12.71
C LEU A 330 9.26 -18.71 -12.62
N ALA A 331 8.48 -19.37 -13.45
CA ALA A 331 7.05 -19.16 -13.60
C ALA A 331 6.23 -20.24 -12.86
N ALA A 332 5.05 -19.86 -12.34
CA ALA A 332 4.06 -20.80 -11.84
C ALA A 332 3.47 -21.66 -12.98
N GLN A 333 3.08 -22.89 -12.67
CA GLN A 333 2.26 -23.70 -13.56
C GLN A 333 0.79 -23.33 -13.30
N VAL A 334 0.10 -22.84 -14.32
CA VAL A 334 -1.24 -22.23 -14.17
C VAL A 334 -2.34 -22.93 -14.97
N GLU A 335 -2.07 -24.08 -15.57
CA GLU A 335 -3.05 -24.84 -16.34
C GLU A 335 -4.33 -25.13 -15.51
N GLY A 336 -5.49 -24.71 -16.01
CA GLY A 336 -6.76 -24.87 -15.31
C GLY A 336 -6.92 -24.00 -14.05
N LEU A 337 -6.03 -23.02 -13.82
CA LEU A 337 -6.22 -22.01 -12.78
C LEU A 337 -7.46 -21.16 -13.10
N VAL A 338 -8.32 -20.96 -12.12
CA VAL A 338 -9.50 -20.10 -12.24
C VAL A 338 -9.25 -18.80 -11.47
N ILE A 339 -9.22 -17.67 -12.18
CA ILE A 339 -9.14 -16.32 -11.58
C ILE A 339 -10.43 -15.56 -11.93
N GLY A 340 -11.15 -15.10 -10.91
CA GLY A 340 -12.39 -14.34 -11.10
C GLY A 340 -12.17 -12.85 -11.40
N ASN A 341 -11.08 -12.27 -10.91
CA ASN A 341 -10.73 -10.87 -11.13
C ASN A 341 -9.21 -10.68 -11.03
N ALA A 342 -8.60 -10.12 -12.07
CA ALA A 342 -7.16 -9.82 -12.14
C ALA A 342 -6.83 -8.36 -11.82
N ALA A 343 -7.77 -7.57 -11.30
CA ALA A 343 -7.54 -6.18 -10.95
C ALA A 343 -6.42 -6.05 -9.91
N GLY A 344 -5.57 -5.04 -10.09
CA GLY A 344 -4.44 -4.77 -9.18
C GLY A 344 -3.15 -5.56 -9.49
N LEU A 345 -3.15 -6.49 -10.43
CA LEU A 345 -1.91 -7.10 -10.90
C LEU A 345 -1.01 -6.09 -11.62
N LEU A 346 0.30 -6.25 -11.44
CA LEU A 346 1.29 -5.53 -12.25
C LEU A 346 1.16 -5.97 -13.72
N GLU A 347 1.46 -5.06 -14.66
CA GLU A 347 1.32 -5.29 -16.10
C GLU A 347 1.94 -6.61 -16.54
N SER A 348 3.20 -6.84 -16.20
CA SER A 348 3.94 -8.05 -16.58
C SER A 348 3.33 -9.34 -16.02
N GLN A 349 2.67 -9.30 -14.87
CA GLN A 349 2.01 -10.47 -14.28
C GLN A 349 0.66 -10.73 -14.95
N ALA A 350 -0.08 -9.68 -15.31
CA ALA A 350 -1.30 -9.79 -16.09
C ALA A 350 -1.02 -10.31 -17.50
N GLU A 351 0.01 -9.81 -18.17
CA GLU A 351 0.48 -10.31 -19.48
C GLU A 351 0.81 -11.81 -19.43
N PHE A 352 1.55 -12.26 -18.41
CA PHE A 352 1.86 -13.67 -18.22
C PHE A 352 0.60 -14.55 -18.14
N LEU A 353 -0.41 -14.13 -17.39
CA LEU A 353 -1.68 -14.87 -17.27
C LEU A 353 -2.49 -14.83 -18.56
N HIS A 354 -2.45 -13.72 -19.29
CA HIS A 354 -3.08 -13.59 -20.61
C HIS A 354 -2.40 -14.52 -21.64
N GLU A 355 -1.06 -14.54 -21.68
CA GLU A 355 -0.29 -15.45 -22.55
C GLU A 355 -0.60 -16.93 -22.24
N ALA A 356 -0.89 -17.25 -20.97
CA ALA A 356 -1.28 -18.58 -20.54
C ALA A 356 -2.78 -18.90 -20.78
N GLY A 357 -3.58 -17.96 -21.29
CA GLY A 357 -5.01 -18.14 -21.54
C GLY A 357 -5.87 -18.24 -20.28
N ILE A 358 -5.43 -17.62 -19.18
CA ILE A 358 -6.12 -17.67 -17.88
C ILE A 358 -7.07 -16.46 -17.71
N ILE A 359 -6.71 -15.29 -18.24
CA ILE A 359 -7.49 -14.04 -18.20
C ILE A 359 -7.55 -13.39 -19.57
#